data_b17c20d6dc5b9bca851c034973340602
#
_entry.id   b17c20d6dc5b9bca851c034973340602
#
_cell.length_a   1.000
_cell.length_b   1.000
_cell.length_c   1.000
_cell.angle_alpha   90.00
_cell.angle_beta   90.00
_cell.angle_gamma   90.00
#
_symmetry.space_group_name_H-M   'P 1'
#
loop_
_entity.id
_entity.type
_entity.pdbx_description
1 polymer ?
#
loop_
_entity_poly.entity_id
_entity_poly.type
_entity_poly.pdbx_seq_one_letter_code
_entity_poly.pdbx_strand_id
1 'polypeptide(L)'
;EIASCLVGSEMCIRDRQGKRIDSSMLTANAINMRNDVIISSGVLVGLVFTFIFKLPILDSITGLIISLFIIKSSVSIFIDSNVELMDGVKDVNVYNKIFEAVEEVPGASNPHRVRSRMIGNLYMITLDIEVNPQITITQAHEIAESVEKSIKSSIDNVYDILVHVEPAGECQTNEKFGIDKDMVEKTINKP
;
A
#
# COMPACT_ATOMS: atom_id res chain seq x y z
N GLU A 1 -18.58 2.41 32.44
CA GLU A 1 -17.27 1.76 32.53
C GLU A 1 -17.16 0.49 31.67
N ILE A 2 -18.18 -0.40 31.66
CA ILE A 2 -18.18 -1.64 30.88
C ILE A 2 -18.14 -1.35 29.36
N ALA A 3 -18.87 -0.36 28.86
CA ALA A 3 -18.88 0.00 27.45
C ALA A 3 -17.52 0.54 26.95
N SER A 4 -16.81 1.32 27.76
CA SER A 4 -15.49 1.85 27.45
C SER A 4 -14.41 0.76 27.40
N CYS A 5 -14.51 -0.22 28.30
CA CYS A 5 -13.60 -1.37 28.33
C CYS A 5 -13.84 -2.31 27.13
N LEU A 6 -15.10 -2.51 26.73
CA LEU A 6 -15.48 -3.29 25.56
C LEU A 6 -14.97 -2.64 24.26
N VAL A 7 -15.15 -1.34 24.07
CA VAL A 7 -14.68 -0.60 22.89
C VAL A 7 -13.15 -0.65 22.78
N GLY A 8 -12.44 -0.49 23.90
CA GLY A 8 -10.98 -0.61 23.91
C GLY A 8 -10.48 -2.02 23.57
N SER A 9 -11.14 -3.06 24.06
CA SER A 9 -10.79 -4.44 23.75
C SER A 9 -11.10 -4.83 22.30
N GLU A 10 -12.24 -4.41 21.76
CA GLU A 10 -12.58 -4.62 20.33
C GLU A 10 -11.58 -3.93 19.40
N MET A 11 -11.18 -2.70 19.71
CA MET A 11 -10.18 -1.97 18.94
C MET A 11 -8.84 -2.71 18.92
N CYS A 12 -8.36 -3.19 20.06
CA CYS A 12 -7.11 -3.95 20.16
C CYS A 12 -7.19 -5.30 19.43
N ILE A 13 -8.35 -5.98 19.47
CA ILE A 13 -8.56 -7.23 18.75
C ILE A 13 -8.55 -6.99 17.23
N ARG A 14 -9.24 -5.97 16.76
CA ARG A 14 -9.31 -5.63 15.34
C ARG A 14 -7.96 -5.17 14.78
N ASP A 15 -7.19 -4.36 15.52
CA ASP A 15 -5.84 -3.97 15.13
C ASP A 15 -4.91 -5.19 15.03
N ARG A 16 -4.95 -6.08 16.03
CA ARG A 16 -4.15 -7.31 16.01
C ARG A 16 -4.56 -8.26 14.88
N GLN A 17 -5.85 -8.43 14.65
CA GLN A 17 -6.38 -9.25 13.55
C GLN A 17 -6.02 -8.62 12.20
N GLY A 18 -6.23 -7.32 12.02
CA GLY A 18 -5.91 -6.59 10.80
C GLY A 18 -4.44 -6.75 10.40
N LYS A 19 -3.52 -6.62 11.37
CA LYS A 19 -2.09 -6.84 11.15
C LYS A 19 -1.72 -8.31 10.88
N ARG A 20 -2.47 -9.26 11.44
CA ARG A 20 -2.21 -10.70 11.23
C ARG A 20 -2.61 -11.18 9.83
N ILE A 21 -3.69 -10.65 9.28
CA ILE A 21 -4.22 -11.03 7.96
C ILE A 21 -3.92 -9.98 6.90
N ASP A 22 -3.09 -8.99 7.25
CA ASP A 22 -2.68 -7.86 6.39
C ASP A 22 -3.86 -7.17 5.71
N SER A 23 -4.96 -6.96 6.48
CA SER A 23 -6.18 -6.34 5.98
C SER A 23 -6.18 -4.84 6.23
N SER A 24 -6.02 -4.05 5.16
CA SER A 24 -6.10 -2.59 5.19
C SER A 24 -7.44 -2.09 5.77
N MET A 25 -8.55 -2.75 5.43
CA MET A 25 -9.90 -2.41 5.89
C MET A 25 -10.04 -2.57 7.42
N LEU A 26 -9.55 -3.67 8.01
CA LEU A 26 -9.60 -3.88 9.46
C LEU A 26 -8.72 -2.90 10.21
N THR A 27 -7.54 -2.61 9.68
CA THR A 27 -6.61 -1.64 10.26
C THR A 27 -7.18 -0.22 10.20
N ALA A 28 -7.75 0.18 9.06
CA ALA A 28 -8.42 1.48 8.91
C ALA A 28 -9.60 1.63 9.88
N ASN A 29 -10.41 0.57 10.06
CA ASN A 29 -11.51 0.59 11.01
C ASN A 29 -11.03 0.70 12.47
N ALA A 30 -9.93 0.03 12.83
CA ALA A 30 -9.33 0.15 14.16
C ALA A 30 -8.80 1.57 14.42
N ILE A 31 -8.18 2.21 13.43
CA ILE A 31 -7.73 3.61 13.50
C ILE A 31 -8.92 4.55 13.67
N ASN A 32 -10.02 4.32 12.94
CA ASN A 32 -11.22 5.13 13.03
C ASN A 32 -11.83 5.05 14.44
N MET A 33 -12.00 3.85 14.98
CA MET A 33 -12.47 3.65 16.36
C MET A 33 -11.57 4.32 17.40
N ARG A 34 -10.25 4.27 17.21
CA ARG A 34 -9.30 4.96 18.09
C ARG A 34 -9.50 6.48 18.04
N ASN A 35 -9.68 7.04 16.86
CA ASN A 35 -9.93 8.47 16.68
C ASN A 35 -11.23 8.90 17.36
N ASP A 36 -12.29 8.09 17.25
CA ASP A 36 -13.57 8.35 17.92
C ASP A 36 -13.43 8.40 19.45
N VAL A 37 -12.66 7.49 20.04
CA VAL A 37 -12.37 7.49 21.48
C VAL A 37 -11.60 8.75 21.90
N ILE A 38 -10.59 9.15 21.12
CA ILE A 38 -9.80 10.36 21.39
C ILE A 38 -10.68 11.60 21.31
N ILE A 39 -11.50 11.70 20.26
CA ILE A 39 -12.42 12.84 20.07
C ILE A 39 -13.43 12.91 21.22
N SER A 40 -14.09 11.80 21.54
CA SER A 40 -15.09 11.74 22.61
C SER A 40 -14.50 12.09 23.98
N SER A 41 -13.28 11.60 24.26
CA SER A 41 -12.55 11.95 25.49
C SER A 41 -12.18 13.41 25.53
N GLY A 42 -11.74 14.00 24.41
CA GLY A 42 -11.43 15.42 24.29
C GLY A 42 -12.64 16.32 24.52
N VAL A 43 -13.80 15.94 23.94
CA VAL A 43 -15.07 16.66 24.18
C VAL A 43 -15.47 16.61 25.64
N LEU A 44 -15.40 15.41 26.27
CA LEU A 44 -15.75 15.26 27.68
C LEU A 44 -14.86 16.12 28.58
N VAL A 45 -13.56 16.11 28.35
CA VAL A 45 -12.59 16.94 29.08
C VAL A 45 -12.92 18.43 28.89
N GLY A 46 -13.16 18.87 27.64
CA GLY A 46 -13.54 20.25 27.34
C GLY A 46 -14.80 20.71 28.08
N LEU A 47 -15.83 19.85 28.09
CA LEU A 47 -17.08 20.14 28.83
C LEU A 47 -16.85 20.25 30.34
N VAL A 48 -16.06 19.36 30.93
CA VAL A 48 -15.71 19.40 32.34
C VAL A 48 -14.97 20.69 32.69
N PHE A 49 -13.99 21.09 31.88
CA PHE A 49 -13.28 22.37 32.07
C PHE A 49 -14.21 23.58 31.95
N THR A 50 -15.05 23.59 30.93
CA THR A 50 -16.06 24.69 30.75
C THR A 50 -17.01 24.81 31.95
N PHE A 51 -17.43 23.66 32.50
CA PHE A 51 -18.32 23.62 33.66
C PHE A 51 -17.62 24.12 34.93
N ILE A 52 -16.35 23.72 35.17
CA ILE A 52 -15.58 24.11 36.35
C ILE A 52 -15.24 25.61 36.31
N PHE A 53 -14.72 26.09 35.20
CA PHE A 53 -14.23 27.46 35.06
C PHE A 53 -15.33 28.47 34.70
N LYS A 54 -16.53 27.98 34.31
CA LYS A 54 -17.69 28.83 33.87
C LYS A 54 -17.33 29.82 32.76
N LEU A 55 -16.38 29.45 31.89
CA LEU A 55 -15.92 30.27 30.77
C LEU A 55 -16.41 29.65 29.44
N PRO A 56 -17.45 30.24 28.80
CA PRO A 56 -18.00 29.71 27.54
C PRO A 56 -16.98 29.68 26.38
N ILE A 57 -15.98 30.55 26.48
CA ILE A 57 -14.92 30.62 25.46
C ILE A 57 -14.08 29.31 25.37
N LEU A 58 -13.95 28.57 26.48
CA LEU A 58 -13.24 27.30 26.52
C LEU A 58 -13.91 26.23 25.66
N ASP A 59 -15.24 26.21 25.62
CA ASP A 59 -16.00 25.29 24.76
C ASP A 59 -15.72 25.56 23.28
N SER A 60 -15.76 26.85 22.88
CA SER A 60 -15.47 27.24 21.49
C SER A 60 -14.02 26.89 21.06
N ILE A 61 -13.05 27.10 21.96
CA ILE A 61 -11.66 26.74 21.70
C ILE A 61 -11.50 25.23 21.57
N THR A 62 -12.11 24.44 22.46
CA THR A 62 -12.08 22.98 22.42
C THR A 62 -12.71 22.46 21.14
N GLY A 63 -13.86 23.00 20.73
CA GLY A 63 -14.54 22.68 19.49
C GLY A 63 -13.67 22.98 18.26
N LEU A 64 -12.95 24.10 18.26
CA LEU A 64 -12.03 24.45 17.18
C LEU A 64 -10.86 23.47 17.08
N ILE A 65 -10.23 23.11 18.19
CA ILE A 65 -9.13 22.15 18.23
C ILE A 65 -9.58 20.78 17.72
N ILE A 66 -10.72 20.30 18.19
CA ILE A 66 -11.28 19.01 17.78
C ILE A 66 -11.63 19.01 16.29
N SER A 67 -12.23 20.11 15.78
CA SER A 67 -12.56 20.20 14.34
C SER A 67 -11.33 20.16 13.45
N LEU A 68 -10.23 20.81 13.83
CA LEU A 68 -8.96 20.75 13.10
C LEU A 68 -8.36 19.34 13.12
N PHE A 69 -8.47 18.64 14.25
CA PHE A 69 -8.02 17.24 14.35
C PHE A 69 -8.85 16.32 13.44
N ILE A 70 -10.17 16.49 13.39
CA ILE A 70 -11.06 15.73 12.52
C ILE A 70 -10.72 15.98 11.04
N ILE A 71 -10.53 17.25 10.65
CA ILE A 71 -10.16 17.59 9.26
C ILE A 71 -8.84 16.90 8.87
N LYS A 72 -7.83 17.00 9.73
CA LYS A 72 -6.53 16.32 9.47
C LYS A 72 -6.69 14.82 9.31
N SER A 73 -7.43 14.17 10.18
CA SER A 73 -7.69 12.73 10.12
C SER A 73 -8.44 12.34 8.86
N SER A 74 -9.47 13.10 8.48
CA SER A 74 -10.28 12.87 7.29
C SER A 74 -9.47 13.01 6.00
N VAL A 75 -8.60 14.03 5.92
CA VAL A 75 -7.71 14.23 4.76
C VAL A 75 -6.72 13.05 4.63
N SER A 76 -6.17 12.56 5.74
CA SER A 76 -5.28 11.40 5.72
C SER A 76 -5.99 10.16 5.18
N ILE A 77 -7.18 9.84 5.70
CA ILE A 77 -7.98 8.70 5.25
C ILE A 77 -8.35 8.86 3.77
N PHE A 78 -8.72 10.07 3.35
CA PHE A 78 -9.06 10.36 1.96
C PHE A 78 -7.88 10.10 1.01
N ILE A 79 -6.69 10.58 1.36
CA ILE A 79 -5.48 10.35 0.55
C ILE A 79 -5.16 8.85 0.48
N ASP A 80 -5.18 8.15 1.62
CA ASP A 80 -4.91 6.72 1.70
C ASP A 80 -5.88 5.89 0.85
N SER A 81 -7.17 6.22 0.90
CA SER A 81 -8.21 5.56 0.11
C SER A 81 -8.08 5.85 -1.38
N ASN A 82 -7.69 7.09 -1.75
CA ASN A 82 -7.48 7.41 -3.17
C ASN A 82 -6.29 6.68 -3.76
N VAL A 83 -5.19 6.53 -3.03
CA VAL A 83 -4.03 5.74 -3.51
C VAL A 83 -4.44 4.29 -3.81
N GLU A 84 -5.24 3.68 -2.93
CA GLU A 84 -5.76 2.32 -3.13
C GLU A 84 -6.71 2.22 -4.34
N LEU A 85 -7.63 3.20 -4.51
CA LEU A 85 -8.56 3.24 -5.64
C LEU A 85 -7.89 3.52 -6.99
N MET A 86 -6.75 4.21 -6.99
CA MET A 86 -5.99 4.54 -8.20
C MET A 86 -4.93 3.48 -8.56
N ASP A 87 -5.06 2.26 -8.05
CA ASP A 87 -4.10 1.17 -8.24
C ASP A 87 -2.66 1.53 -7.80
N GLY A 88 -2.53 2.50 -6.88
CA GLY A 88 -1.24 2.93 -6.36
C GLY A 88 -0.63 1.90 -5.40
N VAL A 89 0.63 1.59 -5.58
CA VAL A 89 1.41 0.79 -4.63
C VAL A 89 2.10 1.73 -3.65
N LYS A 90 1.81 1.58 -2.35
CA LYS A 90 2.39 2.42 -1.29
C LYS A 90 3.87 2.13 -1.04
N ASP A 91 4.30 0.90 -1.31
CA ASP A 91 5.67 0.46 -1.02
C ASP A 91 6.49 0.31 -2.30
N VAL A 92 7.39 1.26 -2.53
CA VAL A 92 8.32 1.25 -3.66
C VAL A 92 9.28 0.05 -3.60
N ASN A 93 9.52 -0.52 -2.40
CA ASN A 93 10.38 -1.69 -2.26
C ASN A 93 9.85 -2.94 -2.97
N VAL A 94 8.55 -3.02 -3.24
CA VAL A 94 7.96 -4.11 -4.02
C VAL A 94 8.56 -4.15 -5.42
N TYR A 95 8.74 -3.00 -6.06
CA TYR A 95 9.34 -2.92 -7.39
C TYR A 95 10.81 -3.37 -7.40
N ASN A 96 11.59 -2.98 -6.37
CA ASN A 96 12.97 -3.45 -6.24
C ASN A 96 13.05 -4.97 -6.15
N LYS A 97 12.20 -5.58 -5.32
CA LYS A 97 12.13 -7.05 -5.19
C LYS A 97 11.76 -7.73 -6.50
N ILE A 98 10.87 -7.11 -7.31
CA ILE A 98 10.52 -7.63 -8.63
C ILE A 98 11.74 -7.59 -9.54
N PHE A 99 12.46 -6.47 -9.61
CA PHE A 99 13.64 -6.34 -10.45
C PHE A 99 14.74 -7.32 -10.04
N GLU A 100 15.04 -7.43 -8.75
CA GLU A 100 16.01 -8.37 -8.19
C GLU A 100 15.62 -9.81 -8.52
N ALA A 101 14.35 -10.19 -8.33
CA ALA A 101 13.87 -11.53 -8.60
C ALA A 101 13.97 -11.92 -10.08
N VAL A 102 13.80 -10.97 -11.01
CA VAL A 102 13.98 -11.22 -12.45
C VAL A 102 15.46 -11.38 -12.80
N GLU A 103 16.33 -10.55 -12.22
CA GLU A 103 17.79 -10.61 -12.47
C GLU A 103 18.43 -11.92 -12.00
N GLU A 104 17.82 -12.60 -11.03
CA GLU A 104 18.27 -13.92 -10.56
C GLU A 104 17.96 -15.06 -11.55
N VAL A 105 17.07 -14.85 -12.54
CA VAL A 105 16.64 -15.89 -13.47
C VAL A 105 17.52 -15.90 -14.72
N PRO A 106 18.26 -17.00 -14.97
CA PRO A 106 19.09 -17.10 -16.16
C PRO A 106 18.26 -17.06 -17.44
N GLY A 107 18.62 -16.19 -18.36
CA GLY A 107 17.96 -16.03 -19.66
C GLY A 107 16.87 -14.94 -19.69
N ALA A 108 16.43 -14.45 -18.54
CA ALA A 108 15.62 -13.25 -18.45
C ALA A 108 16.53 -12.01 -18.39
N SER A 109 16.17 -10.95 -19.08
CA SER A 109 16.90 -9.69 -19.09
C SER A 109 15.95 -8.50 -19.20
N ASN A 110 16.45 -7.31 -18.89
CA ASN A 110 15.77 -6.03 -19.06
C ASN A 110 14.30 -6.01 -18.59
N PRO A 111 14.02 -6.27 -17.29
CA PRO A 111 12.67 -6.13 -16.76
C PRO A 111 12.22 -4.67 -16.88
N HIS A 112 11.08 -4.44 -17.54
CA HIS A 112 10.56 -3.10 -17.80
C HIS A 112 9.04 -3.08 -17.83
N ARG A 113 8.45 -1.90 -17.91
CA ARG A 113 7.00 -1.69 -17.87
C ARG A 113 6.30 -2.41 -16.71
N VAL A 114 6.99 -2.51 -15.56
CA VAL A 114 6.46 -3.18 -14.38
C VAL A 114 5.28 -2.41 -13.82
N ARG A 115 4.18 -3.10 -13.63
CA ARG A 115 2.97 -2.59 -12.98
C ARG A 115 2.56 -3.53 -11.86
N SER A 116 2.30 -2.96 -10.72
CA SER A 116 1.74 -3.69 -9.59
C SER A 116 0.50 -2.97 -9.09
N ARG A 117 -0.56 -3.72 -8.85
CA ARG A 117 -1.79 -3.20 -8.24
C ARG A 117 -2.23 -4.13 -7.12
N MET A 118 -2.99 -3.59 -6.17
CA MET A 118 -3.53 -4.39 -5.08
C MET A 118 -4.99 -4.77 -5.34
N ILE A 119 -5.31 -6.02 -5.09
CA ILE A 119 -6.68 -6.54 -5.04
C ILE A 119 -6.94 -6.99 -3.60
N GLY A 120 -7.51 -6.11 -2.77
CA GLY A 120 -7.55 -6.31 -1.33
C GLY A 120 -6.14 -6.24 -0.73
N ASN A 121 -5.65 -7.36 -0.21
CA ASN A 121 -4.30 -7.50 0.33
C ASN A 121 -3.34 -8.31 -0.56
N LEU A 122 -3.75 -8.59 -1.80
CA LEU A 122 -3.00 -9.40 -2.74
C LEU A 122 -2.45 -8.53 -3.88
N TYR A 123 -1.20 -8.80 -4.28
CA TYR A 123 -0.57 -8.13 -5.42
C TYR A 123 -0.92 -8.82 -6.72
N MET A 124 -1.33 -8.06 -7.71
CA MET A 124 -1.38 -8.45 -9.11
C MET A 124 -0.25 -7.73 -9.85
N ILE A 125 0.67 -8.49 -10.41
CA ILE A 125 1.90 -7.97 -11.02
C ILE A 125 1.88 -8.24 -12.52
N THR A 126 2.23 -7.24 -13.31
CA THR A 126 2.44 -7.38 -14.75
C THR A 126 3.80 -6.78 -15.09
N LEU A 127 4.59 -7.50 -15.87
CA LEU A 127 5.91 -7.03 -16.29
C LEU A 127 6.27 -7.59 -17.65
N ASP A 128 7.17 -6.91 -18.31
CA ASP A 128 7.76 -7.32 -19.57
C ASP A 128 9.23 -7.66 -19.35
N ILE A 129 9.69 -8.75 -19.98
CA ILE A 129 11.09 -9.20 -19.94
C ILE A 129 11.60 -9.44 -21.35
N GLU A 130 12.88 -9.29 -21.54
CA GLU A 130 13.55 -9.64 -22.79
C GLU A 130 14.25 -11.01 -22.68
N VAL A 131 14.13 -11.79 -23.76
CA VAL A 131 14.84 -13.08 -23.89
C VAL A 131 15.57 -13.15 -25.22
N ASN A 132 16.52 -14.06 -25.35
CA ASN A 132 17.25 -14.26 -26.61
C ASN A 132 16.29 -14.65 -27.74
N PRO A 133 16.24 -13.89 -28.87
CA PRO A 133 15.32 -14.13 -29.97
C PRO A 133 15.53 -15.45 -30.72
N GLN A 134 16.63 -16.15 -30.45
CA GLN A 134 16.97 -17.45 -31.10
C GLN A 134 16.44 -18.67 -30.32
N ILE A 135 15.80 -18.49 -29.17
CA ILE A 135 15.21 -19.58 -28.39
C ILE A 135 13.84 -19.98 -28.91
N THR A 136 13.43 -21.19 -28.59
CA THR A 136 12.08 -21.66 -28.90
C THR A 136 11.03 -21.03 -27.97
N ILE A 137 9.77 -21.02 -28.41
CA ILE A 137 8.65 -20.57 -27.58
C ILE A 137 8.57 -21.37 -26.26
N THR A 138 8.87 -22.66 -26.32
CA THR A 138 8.88 -23.50 -25.11
C THR A 138 9.93 -23.02 -24.10
N GLN A 139 11.16 -22.73 -24.58
CA GLN A 139 12.22 -22.19 -23.71
C GLN A 139 11.87 -20.81 -23.15
N ALA A 140 11.25 -19.94 -23.97
CA ALA A 140 10.80 -18.63 -23.51
C ALA A 140 9.72 -18.76 -22.43
N HIS A 141 8.80 -19.70 -22.58
CA HIS A 141 7.77 -20.00 -21.58
C HIS A 141 8.38 -20.53 -20.27
N GLU A 142 9.35 -21.42 -20.33
CA GLU A 142 10.06 -21.95 -19.15
C GLU A 142 10.80 -20.84 -18.38
N ILE A 143 11.37 -19.86 -19.10
CA ILE A 143 11.98 -18.67 -18.49
C ILE A 143 10.91 -17.84 -17.80
N ALA A 144 9.76 -17.57 -18.47
CA ALA A 144 8.66 -16.81 -17.87
C ALA A 144 8.12 -17.48 -16.59
N GLU A 145 7.91 -18.81 -16.62
CA GLU A 145 7.51 -19.55 -15.41
C GLU A 145 8.55 -19.47 -14.28
N SER A 146 9.84 -19.44 -14.63
CA SER A 146 10.92 -19.30 -13.65
C SER A 146 10.92 -17.93 -13.01
N VAL A 147 10.65 -16.88 -13.79
CA VAL A 147 10.46 -15.50 -13.31
C VAL A 147 9.25 -15.42 -12.37
N GLU A 148 8.11 -16.00 -12.74
CA GLU A 148 6.93 -16.04 -11.87
C GLU A 148 7.24 -16.72 -10.53
N LYS A 149 7.94 -17.84 -10.54
CA LYS A 149 8.34 -18.58 -9.34
C LYS A 149 9.29 -17.76 -8.47
N SER A 150 10.27 -17.09 -9.08
CA SER A 150 11.22 -16.22 -8.36
C SER A 150 10.49 -15.05 -7.67
N ILE A 151 9.62 -14.35 -8.39
CA ILE A 151 8.82 -13.25 -7.82
C ILE A 151 7.93 -13.75 -6.69
N LYS A 152 7.22 -14.89 -6.86
CA LYS A 152 6.37 -15.49 -5.81
C LYS A 152 7.15 -15.91 -4.56
N SER A 153 8.42 -16.23 -4.69
CA SER A 153 9.28 -16.56 -3.55
C SER A 153 9.81 -15.33 -2.80
N SER A 154 9.91 -14.19 -3.50
CA SER A 154 10.49 -12.94 -2.99
C SER A 154 9.44 -11.99 -2.40
N ILE A 155 8.18 -12.15 -2.80
CA ILE A 155 7.06 -11.28 -2.42
C ILE A 155 5.91 -12.13 -1.87
N ASP A 156 5.49 -11.81 -0.65
CA ASP A 156 4.31 -12.42 -0.04
C ASP A 156 3.01 -11.85 -0.64
N ASN A 157 1.93 -12.61 -0.51
CA ASN A 157 0.58 -12.18 -0.91
C ASN A 157 0.44 -11.84 -2.41
N VAL A 158 1.10 -12.58 -3.28
CA VAL A 158 0.92 -12.43 -4.73
C VAL A 158 -0.28 -13.28 -5.18
N TYR A 159 -1.26 -12.61 -5.82
CA TYR A 159 -2.44 -13.27 -6.43
C TYR A 159 -2.09 -13.86 -7.79
N ASP A 160 -1.54 -13.01 -8.67
CA ASP A 160 -1.23 -13.39 -10.04
C ASP A 160 -0.08 -12.58 -10.60
N ILE A 161 0.69 -13.19 -11.50
CA ILE A 161 1.80 -12.56 -12.21
C ILE A 161 1.61 -12.82 -13.71
N LEU A 162 1.60 -11.76 -14.49
CA LEU A 162 1.60 -11.83 -15.94
C LEU A 162 2.97 -11.39 -16.46
N VAL A 163 3.70 -12.31 -17.03
CA VAL A 163 5.00 -12.05 -17.69
C VAL A 163 4.82 -12.01 -19.18
N HIS A 164 5.06 -10.84 -19.77
CA HIS A 164 5.14 -10.67 -21.22
C HIS A 164 6.59 -10.85 -21.67
N VAL A 165 6.81 -11.68 -22.69
CA VAL A 165 8.15 -12.00 -23.16
C VAL A 165 8.38 -11.32 -24.49
N GLU A 166 9.45 -10.53 -24.60
CA GLU A 166 9.87 -9.82 -25.80
C GLU A 166 11.24 -10.31 -26.28
N PRO A 167 11.51 -10.28 -27.59
CA PRO A 167 12.84 -10.61 -28.11
C PRO A 167 13.83 -9.48 -27.78
N ALA A 168 15.01 -9.85 -27.28
CA ALA A 168 16.05 -8.87 -26.94
C ALA A 168 16.55 -8.14 -28.19
N GLY A 169 16.68 -6.80 -28.08
CA GLY A 169 17.22 -5.93 -29.12
C GLY A 169 16.21 -5.41 -30.12
N GLU A 170 14.93 -5.68 -29.98
CA GLU A 170 13.90 -4.97 -30.74
C GLU A 170 13.67 -3.57 -30.14
N CYS A 171 13.60 -2.55 -31.04
CA CYS A 171 13.36 -1.19 -30.62
C CYS A 171 11.92 -1.09 -30.10
N GLN A 172 11.77 -0.96 -28.81
CA GLN A 172 10.47 -0.83 -28.18
C GLN A 172 9.75 0.40 -28.70
N THR A 173 8.49 0.25 -29.08
CA THR A 173 7.63 1.38 -29.40
C THR A 173 7.61 2.35 -28.22
N ASN A 174 7.52 3.67 -28.50
CA ASN A 174 7.54 4.77 -27.52
C ASN A 174 6.40 4.75 -26.48
N GLU A 175 5.94 3.59 -26.08
CA GLU A 175 4.89 3.41 -25.08
C GLU A 175 5.47 3.62 -23.69
N LYS A 176 5.18 4.80 -23.13
CA LYS A 176 5.60 5.20 -21.77
C LYS A 176 4.55 4.82 -20.75
N PHE A 177 4.49 3.56 -20.35
CA PHE A 177 3.64 3.12 -19.24
C PHE A 177 4.37 2.07 -18.39
N GLY A 178 3.97 1.97 -17.13
CA GLY A 178 4.64 1.12 -16.15
C GLY A 178 5.86 1.80 -15.52
N ILE A 179 6.53 1.08 -14.66
CA ILE A 179 7.72 1.54 -13.90
C ILE A 179 8.94 0.78 -14.40
N ASP A 180 9.97 1.52 -14.77
CA ASP A 180 11.27 1.01 -15.13
C ASP A 180 12.24 1.16 -13.95
N LYS A 181 13.32 0.37 -13.94
CA LYS A 181 14.32 0.36 -12.87
C LYS A 181 14.89 1.77 -12.58
N ASP A 182 15.18 2.54 -13.62
CA ASP A 182 15.67 3.92 -13.50
C ASP A 182 14.70 4.87 -12.77
N MET A 183 13.40 4.62 -12.87
CA MET A 183 12.39 5.44 -12.20
C MET A 183 12.36 5.15 -10.70
N VAL A 184 12.53 3.89 -10.31
CA VAL A 184 12.58 3.48 -8.90
C VAL A 184 13.81 4.07 -8.22
N GLU A 185 14.99 3.96 -8.84
CA GLU A 185 16.23 4.54 -8.31
C GLU A 185 16.15 6.06 -8.12
N LYS A 186 15.52 6.77 -9.04
CA LYS A 186 15.28 8.22 -8.93
C LYS A 186 14.30 8.60 -7.82
N THR A 187 13.37 7.71 -7.48
CA THR A 187 12.37 7.96 -6.44
C THR A 187 12.94 7.73 -5.05
N ILE A 188 13.80 6.72 -4.88
CA ILE A 188 14.47 6.40 -3.61
C ILE A 188 15.54 7.44 -3.26
N ASN A 189 16.27 7.94 -4.28
CA ASN A 189 17.36 8.90 -4.10
C ASN A 189 16.89 10.37 -4.05
N LYS A 190 15.58 10.62 -3.98
CA LYS A 190 15.06 11.98 -3.83
C LYS A 190 15.13 12.39 -2.35
N PRO A 191 15.88 13.47 -2.00
CA PRO A 191 16.12 13.92 -0.62
C PRO A 191 14.84 14.41 0.07
#